data_c7c1ac7f18a3a2a55d56334c6f5b2626
#
_entry.id   c7c1ac7f18a3a2a55d56334c6f5b2626
#
_cell.length_a   1.000
_cell.length_b   1.000
_cell.length_c   1.000
_cell.angle_alpha   90.00
_cell.angle_beta   90.00
_cell.angle_gamma   90.00
#
_symmetry.space_group_name_H-M   'P 1'
#
loop_
_entity.id
_entity.type
_entity.pdbx_description
1 polymer ?
#
loop_
_entity_poly.entity_id
_entity_poly.type
_entity_poly.pdbx_seq_one_letter_code
_entity_poly.pdbx_strand_id
1 'polypeptide(L)'
;RYFLVDPLDGTKEFINRNGEFTVNIALIEKGVPMAGVVFVPVKDVMYTGDQHEGMATVTRGGETRPIQVRKLDRASLTVVASRRHGGEALQACLSVLRKNFDSIDTANMGSSLKLCLIAEGAADLYPRLAPTSEWDTAAAQAVVEAAGGKVVDIELKALRYNTKDNILNPFFYVIGDTEFDWNGVLSRVVVPPE
;
A
#
# COMPACT_ATOMS: atom_id res chain seq x y z
N ARG A 1 -1.88 0.48 -23.21
CA ARG A 1 -2.10 -0.59 -22.20
C ARG A 1 -0.89 -1.48 -22.16
N TYR A 2 -0.50 -1.90 -20.94
CA TYR A 2 0.53 -2.92 -20.73
C TYR A 2 0.35 -3.58 -19.37
N PHE A 3 0.95 -4.76 -19.17
CA PHE A 3 1.05 -5.38 -17.87
C PHE A 3 2.37 -5.00 -17.21
N LEU A 4 2.29 -4.66 -15.93
CA LEU A 4 3.44 -4.45 -15.06
C LEU A 4 3.46 -5.60 -14.05
N VAL A 5 4.56 -6.37 -14.05
CA VAL A 5 4.64 -7.63 -13.32
C VAL A 5 5.86 -7.64 -12.41
N ASP A 6 5.65 -7.97 -11.14
CA ASP A 6 6.70 -8.44 -10.24
C ASP A 6 6.47 -9.92 -9.93
N PRO A 7 7.29 -10.83 -10.48
CA PRO A 7 7.12 -12.26 -10.27
C PRO A 7 7.51 -12.72 -8.87
N LEU A 8 8.23 -11.90 -8.08
CA LEU A 8 8.67 -12.22 -6.73
C LEU A 8 8.99 -10.95 -5.92
N ASP A 9 7.95 -10.26 -5.45
CA ASP A 9 8.08 -9.16 -4.49
C ASP A 9 8.36 -9.70 -3.09
N GLY A 10 9.35 -9.14 -2.43
CA GLY A 10 9.78 -9.60 -1.13
C GLY A 10 10.83 -10.72 -1.20
N THR A 11 11.90 -10.55 -2.00
CA THR A 11 13.00 -11.52 -2.11
C THR A 11 13.60 -11.90 -0.76
N LYS A 12 13.68 -10.94 0.19
CA LYS A 12 14.16 -11.21 1.56
C LYS A 12 13.21 -12.11 2.33
N GLU A 13 11.91 -11.92 2.17
CA GLU A 13 10.85 -12.74 2.76
C GLU A 13 10.89 -14.16 2.20
N PHE A 14 11.14 -14.28 0.89
CA PHE A 14 11.34 -15.59 0.23
C PHE A 14 12.56 -16.33 0.77
N ILE A 15 13.73 -15.66 0.85
CA ILE A 15 14.97 -16.24 1.40
C ILE A 15 14.79 -16.65 2.87
N ASN A 16 14.10 -15.82 3.67
CA ASN A 16 13.84 -16.11 5.08
C ASN A 16 12.70 -17.11 5.30
N ARG A 17 12.02 -17.56 4.25
CA ARG A 17 10.92 -18.55 4.28
C ARG A 17 9.78 -18.17 5.24
N ASN A 18 9.47 -16.88 5.38
CA ASN A 18 8.39 -16.41 6.27
C ASN A 18 7.01 -16.39 5.61
N GLY A 19 6.94 -16.69 4.29
CA GLY A 19 5.69 -16.77 3.53
C GLY A 19 5.03 -15.44 3.21
N GLU A 20 5.75 -14.31 3.36
CA GLU A 20 5.23 -12.96 3.11
C GLU A 20 5.70 -12.37 1.78
N PHE A 21 6.10 -13.18 0.81
CA PHE A 21 6.37 -12.74 -0.55
C PHE A 21 5.13 -12.87 -1.43
N THR A 22 5.08 -12.07 -2.49
CA THR A 22 3.92 -11.98 -3.38
C THR A 22 4.31 -12.04 -4.85
N VAL A 23 3.36 -12.41 -5.69
CA VAL A 23 3.39 -12.23 -7.14
C VAL A 23 2.41 -11.09 -7.46
N ASN A 24 2.88 -10.07 -8.16
CA ASN A 24 2.10 -8.88 -8.47
C ASN A 24 1.91 -8.74 -9.99
N ILE A 25 0.66 -8.57 -10.43
CA ILE A 25 0.34 -8.31 -11.83
C ILE A 25 -0.65 -7.15 -11.89
N ALA A 26 -0.29 -6.08 -12.60
CA ALA A 26 -1.12 -4.91 -12.82
C ALA A 26 -1.40 -4.68 -14.29
N LEU A 27 -2.62 -4.29 -14.63
CA LEU A 27 -2.97 -3.71 -15.94
C LEU A 27 -2.88 -2.20 -15.85
N ILE A 28 -1.99 -1.60 -16.64
CA ILE A 28 -1.79 -0.15 -16.66
C ILE A 28 -2.40 0.45 -17.93
N GLU A 29 -3.19 1.51 -17.77
CA GLU A 29 -3.68 2.34 -18.86
C GLU A 29 -3.31 3.80 -18.64
N LYS A 30 -2.56 4.40 -19.58
CA LYS A 30 -2.17 5.83 -19.51
C LYS A 30 -1.59 6.22 -18.15
N GLY A 31 -0.74 5.35 -17.58
CA GLY A 31 -0.10 5.56 -16.30
C GLY A 31 -0.97 5.29 -15.07
N VAL A 32 -2.18 4.77 -15.23
CA VAL A 32 -3.12 4.43 -14.16
C VAL A 32 -3.23 2.91 -14.02
N PRO A 33 -3.13 2.34 -12.82
CA PRO A 33 -3.36 0.92 -12.59
C PRO A 33 -4.87 0.65 -12.57
N MET A 34 -5.40 0.08 -13.66
CA MET A 34 -6.84 -0.18 -13.83
C MET A 34 -7.30 -1.48 -13.19
N ALA A 35 -6.45 -2.48 -13.18
CA ALA A 35 -6.71 -3.74 -12.49
C ALA A 35 -5.42 -4.28 -11.88
N GLY A 36 -5.54 -5.06 -10.81
CA GLY A 36 -4.41 -5.64 -10.13
C GLY A 36 -4.72 -6.97 -9.46
N VAL A 37 -3.72 -7.83 -9.45
CA VAL A 37 -3.72 -9.10 -8.71
C VAL A 37 -2.47 -9.15 -7.85
N VAL A 38 -2.66 -9.43 -6.57
CA VAL A 38 -1.59 -9.71 -5.60
C VAL A 38 -1.83 -11.11 -5.05
N PHE A 39 -0.95 -12.04 -5.40
CA PHE A 39 -1.04 -13.42 -4.94
C PHE A 39 0.04 -13.73 -3.91
N VAL A 40 -0.34 -14.39 -2.83
CA VAL A 40 0.53 -14.86 -1.73
C VAL A 40 0.66 -16.38 -1.82
N PRO A 41 1.68 -16.92 -2.53
CA PRO A 41 1.72 -18.34 -2.89
C PRO A 41 1.69 -19.30 -1.69
N VAL A 42 2.41 -18.97 -0.61
CA VAL A 42 2.52 -19.85 0.57
C VAL A 42 1.23 -19.93 1.37
N LYS A 43 0.42 -18.88 1.33
CA LYS A 43 -0.83 -18.80 2.10
C LYS A 43 -2.06 -19.12 1.26
N ASP A 44 -1.89 -19.31 -0.04
CA ASP A 44 -2.98 -19.44 -1.02
C ASP A 44 -4.02 -18.33 -0.87
N VAL A 45 -3.52 -17.08 -0.81
CA VAL A 45 -4.36 -15.88 -0.67
C VAL A 45 -4.17 -15.01 -1.92
N MET A 46 -5.26 -14.60 -2.53
CA MET A 46 -5.25 -13.73 -3.69
C MET A 46 -6.12 -12.50 -3.44
N TYR A 47 -5.53 -11.32 -3.63
CA TYR A 47 -6.26 -10.05 -3.68
C TYR A 47 -6.43 -9.62 -5.13
N THR A 48 -7.61 -9.13 -5.47
CA THR A 48 -7.89 -8.55 -6.79
C THR A 48 -8.53 -7.19 -6.64
N GLY A 49 -8.26 -6.30 -7.58
CA GLY A 49 -8.89 -5.00 -7.67
C GLY A 49 -9.19 -4.66 -9.12
N ASP A 50 -10.38 -4.16 -9.39
CA ASP A 50 -10.83 -3.65 -10.67
C ASP A 50 -11.40 -2.24 -10.45
N GLN A 51 -10.68 -1.24 -10.98
CA GLN A 51 -11.06 0.17 -10.86
C GLN A 51 -12.29 0.52 -11.71
N HIS A 52 -12.51 -0.23 -12.78
CA HIS A 52 -13.64 0.01 -13.67
C HIS A 52 -14.96 -0.41 -13.02
N GLU A 53 -14.94 -1.56 -12.35
CA GLU A 53 -16.07 -2.07 -11.57
C GLU A 53 -16.17 -1.45 -10.17
N GLY A 54 -15.09 -0.77 -9.69
CA GLY A 54 -15.01 -0.27 -8.32
C GLY A 54 -15.08 -1.40 -7.29
N MET A 55 -14.48 -2.55 -7.61
CA MET A 55 -14.58 -3.76 -6.80
C MET A 55 -13.20 -4.31 -6.43
N ALA A 56 -13.00 -4.54 -5.15
CA ALA A 56 -11.86 -5.29 -4.63
C ALA A 56 -12.32 -6.54 -3.89
N THR A 57 -11.56 -7.62 -4.04
CA THR A 57 -11.85 -8.90 -3.37
C THR A 57 -10.62 -9.53 -2.77
N VAL A 58 -10.84 -10.45 -1.82
CA VAL A 58 -9.84 -11.39 -1.34
C VAL A 58 -10.39 -12.81 -1.44
N THR A 59 -9.56 -13.71 -1.98
CA THR A 59 -9.82 -15.16 -2.02
C THR A 59 -8.90 -15.86 -1.03
N ARG A 60 -9.46 -16.66 -0.13
CA ARG A 60 -8.75 -17.48 0.86
C ARG A 60 -9.40 -18.85 0.95
N GLY A 61 -8.61 -19.94 0.80
CA GLY A 61 -9.14 -21.29 0.89
C GLY A 61 -10.27 -21.58 -0.12
N GLY A 62 -10.22 -20.97 -1.31
CA GLY A 62 -11.22 -21.10 -2.37
C GLY A 62 -12.46 -20.21 -2.18
N GLU A 63 -12.62 -19.51 -1.07
CA GLU A 63 -13.72 -18.58 -0.84
C GLU A 63 -13.31 -17.14 -1.20
N THR A 64 -14.13 -16.48 -2.02
CA THR A 64 -13.94 -15.08 -2.44
C THR A 64 -14.93 -14.18 -1.72
N ARG A 65 -14.44 -13.09 -1.12
CA ARG A 65 -15.29 -12.08 -0.50
C ARG A 65 -14.85 -10.67 -0.92
N PRO A 66 -15.79 -9.72 -1.00
CA PRO A 66 -15.45 -8.32 -1.22
C PRO A 66 -14.67 -7.77 -0.02
N ILE A 67 -13.79 -6.81 -0.31
CA ILE A 67 -13.05 -6.04 0.70
C ILE A 67 -13.22 -4.56 0.45
N GLN A 68 -13.11 -3.79 1.52
CA GLN A 68 -13.11 -2.32 1.48
C GLN A 68 -12.24 -1.77 2.61
N VAL A 69 -11.73 -0.57 2.41
CA VAL A 69 -11.06 0.18 3.46
C VAL A 69 -12.00 0.46 4.62
N ARG A 70 -11.45 0.60 5.82
CA ARG A 70 -12.27 0.96 6.99
C ARG A 70 -12.31 2.48 7.20
N LYS A 71 -13.34 2.95 7.87
CA LYS A 71 -13.38 4.30 8.41
C LYS A 71 -12.38 4.44 9.54
N LEU A 72 -11.68 5.57 9.56
CA LEU A 72 -10.67 5.87 10.55
C LEU A 72 -11.32 6.19 11.90
N ASP A 73 -10.81 5.55 12.95
CA ASP A 73 -11.09 5.92 14.34
C ASP A 73 -9.95 6.82 14.86
N ARG A 74 -10.25 8.05 15.26
CA ARG A 74 -9.26 8.96 15.83
C ARG A 74 -8.67 8.48 17.16
N ALA A 75 -9.38 7.64 17.89
CA ALA A 75 -8.90 7.07 19.13
C ALA A 75 -7.79 6.03 18.90
N SER A 76 -7.75 5.39 17.72
CA SER A 76 -6.78 4.32 17.44
C SER A 76 -6.42 4.27 15.96
N LEU A 77 -5.20 4.70 15.64
CA LEU A 77 -4.63 4.62 14.28
C LEU A 77 -3.76 3.37 14.17
N THR A 78 -4.03 2.51 13.19
CA THR A 78 -3.13 1.39 12.85
C THR A 78 -2.25 1.76 11.65
N VAL A 79 -0.94 1.86 11.89
CA VAL A 79 0.06 2.16 10.87
C VAL A 79 0.77 0.88 10.46
N VAL A 80 0.78 0.59 9.14
CA VAL A 80 1.61 -0.50 8.61
C VAL A 80 3.03 -0.01 8.45
N ALA A 81 3.98 -0.78 8.94
CA ALA A 81 5.40 -0.47 8.83
C ALA A 81 6.19 -1.65 8.23
N SER A 82 7.35 -1.38 7.66
CA SER A 82 8.30 -2.42 7.29
C SER A 82 9.08 -2.85 8.53
N ARG A 83 9.26 -4.14 8.72
CA ARG A 83 10.07 -4.68 9.84
C ARG A 83 11.51 -4.16 9.86
N ARG A 84 12.05 -3.72 8.71
CA ARG A 84 13.48 -3.43 8.52
C ARG A 84 13.79 -2.02 7.98
N HIS A 85 12.80 -1.24 7.60
CA HIS A 85 12.97 0.07 6.97
C HIS A 85 12.33 1.17 7.82
N GLY A 86 12.65 1.20 9.11
CA GLY A 86 12.18 2.22 10.05
C GLY A 86 13.17 3.38 10.18
N GLY A 87 13.63 3.97 9.05
CA GLY A 87 14.56 5.09 9.05
C GLY A 87 14.02 6.35 9.71
N GLU A 88 14.85 7.41 9.75
CA GLU A 88 14.50 8.70 10.37
C GLU A 88 13.20 9.30 9.83
N ALA A 89 12.94 9.15 8.52
CA ALA A 89 11.72 9.62 7.88
C ALA A 89 10.45 8.97 8.45
N LEU A 90 10.47 7.65 8.69
CA LEU A 90 9.35 6.97 9.32
C LEU A 90 9.16 7.41 10.78
N GLN A 91 10.25 7.61 11.53
CA GLN A 91 10.15 8.10 12.91
C GLN A 91 9.61 9.53 12.96
N ALA A 92 10.00 10.40 12.02
CA ALA A 92 9.44 11.74 11.88
C ALA A 92 7.93 11.68 11.58
N CYS A 93 7.52 10.81 10.66
CA CYS A 93 6.10 10.57 10.35
C CYS A 93 5.33 10.12 11.60
N LEU A 94 5.80 9.08 12.29
CA LEU A 94 5.17 8.58 13.52
C LEU A 94 5.08 9.65 14.61
N SER A 95 6.08 10.53 14.72
CA SER A 95 6.08 11.62 15.69
C SER A 95 4.97 12.65 15.39
N VAL A 96 4.70 12.94 14.13
CA VAL A 96 3.57 13.78 13.70
C VAL A 96 2.25 13.08 14.01
N LEU A 97 2.13 11.80 13.66
CA LEU A 97 0.91 11.03 13.89
C LEU A 97 0.55 10.96 15.38
N ARG A 98 1.52 10.72 16.28
CA ARG A 98 1.32 10.70 17.74
C ARG A 98 0.77 12.01 18.33
N LYS A 99 0.88 13.14 17.63
CA LYS A 99 0.31 14.43 18.05
C LYS A 99 -1.14 14.61 17.59
N ASN A 100 -1.62 13.76 16.71
CA ASN A 100 -2.94 13.88 16.07
C ASN A 100 -3.90 12.74 16.39
N PHE A 101 -3.40 11.66 17.00
CA PHE A 101 -4.16 10.45 17.36
C PHE A 101 -3.89 10.06 18.81
N ASP A 102 -4.90 9.55 19.51
CA ASP A 102 -4.79 9.20 20.93
C ASP A 102 -3.89 7.96 21.13
N SER A 103 -3.96 6.99 20.23
CA SER A 103 -3.08 5.81 20.21
C SER A 103 -2.66 5.44 18.80
N ILE A 104 -1.47 4.83 18.68
CA ILE A 104 -0.97 4.30 17.40
C ILE A 104 -0.51 2.87 17.61
N ASP A 105 -1.16 1.96 16.90
CA ASP A 105 -0.72 0.59 16.74
C ASP A 105 0.12 0.42 15.48
N THR A 106 1.10 -0.47 15.52
CA THR A 106 1.93 -0.78 14.36
C THR A 106 1.76 -2.22 13.93
N ALA A 107 1.36 -2.42 12.67
CA ALA A 107 1.34 -3.73 12.02
C ALA A 107 2.58 -3.89 11.14
N ASN A 108 3.28 -5.02 11.27
CA ASN A 108 4.47 -5.32 10.47
C ASN A 108 4.15 -6.42 9.46
N MET A 109 4.47 -6.16 8.19
CA MET A 109 4.23 -7.09 7.09
C MET A 109 5.34 -6.97 6.04
N GLY A 110 5.61 -8.06 5.27
CA GLY A 110 6.49 -8.06 4.10
C GLY A 110 5.77 -7.63 2.82
N SER A 111 6.51 -7.43 1.74
CA SER A 111 6.06 -7.21 0.34
C SER A 111 4.90 -6.22 0.14
N SER A 112 4.18 -6.34 -0.97
CA SER A 112 2.96 -5.59 -1.30
C SER A 112 1.76 -5.93 -0.39
N LEU A 113 1.86 -6.96 0.45
CA LEU A 113 0.84 -7.27 1.47
C LEU A 113 0.54 -6.09 2.39
N LYS A 114 1.49 -5.17 2.59
CA LYS A 114 1.27 -3.94 3.37
C LYS A 114 0.14 -3.07 2.80
N LEU A 115 0.06 -2.98 1.47
CA LEU A 115 -1.02 -2.26 0.80
C LEU A 115 -2.34 -3.03 0.93
N CYS A 116 -2.29 -4.36 0.84
CA CYS A 116 -3.48 -5.21 0.97
C CYS A 116 -4.12 -5.14 2.36
N LEU A 117 -3.32 -4.94 3.43
CA LEU A 117 -3.86 -4.70 4.79
C LEU A 117 -4.72 -3.44 4.86
N ILE A 118 -4.33 -2.38 4.14
CA ILE A 118 -5.16 -1.17 4.04
C ILE A 118 -6.43 -1.46 3.24
N ALA A 119 -6.32 -2.14 2.10
CA ALA A 119 -7.44 -2.46 1.23
C ALA A 119 -8.52 -3.32 1.93
N GLU A 120 -8.13 -4.26 2.79
CA GLU A 120 -9.08 -5.11 3.52
C GLU A 120 -9.58 -4.51 4.85
N GLY A 121 -9.19 -3.25 5.16
CA GLY A 121 -9.60 -2.55 6.37
C GLY A 121 -8.93 -3.05 7.66
N ALA A 122 -7.80 -3.75 7.56
CA ALA A 122 -7.04 -4.22 8.71
C ALA A 122 -6.11 -3.14 9.30
N ALA A 123 -5.81 -2.09 8.53
CA ALA A 123 -5.01 -0.95 8.95
C ALA A 123 -5.47 0.33 8.24
N ASP A 124 -4.96 1.49 8.68
CA ASP A 124 -5.43 2.81 8.24
C ASP A 124 -4.44 3.54 7.34
N LEU A 125 -3.15 3.40 7.61
CA LEU A 125 -2.09 4.15 6.92
C LEU A 125 -0.84 3.27 6.73
N TYR A 126 -0.25 3.35 5.53
CA TYR A 126 1.09 2.81 5.28
C TYR A 126 1.99 3.91 4.69
N PRO A 127 2.89 4.52 5.49
CA PRO A 127 3.92 5.41 4.98
C PRO A 127 5.08 4.59 4.40
N ARG A 128 5.38 4.80 3.13
CA ARG A 128 6.54 4.23 2.45
C ARG A 128 7.54 5.33 2.12
N LEU A 129 8.45 5.60 3.05
CA LEU A 129 9.47 6.64 2.99
C LEU A 129 10.85 6.02 2.77
N ALA A 130 10.93 5.10 1.80
CA ALA A 130 12.13 4.43 1.35
C ALA A 130 11.91 3.91 -0.08
N PRO A 131 12.97 3.77 -0.91
CA PRO A 131 12.85 3.40 -2.32
C PRO A 131 12.05 2.12 -2.56
N THR A 132 11.24 2.13 -3.63
CA THR A 132 10.55 0.99 -4.22
C THR A 132 10.48 1.18 -5.72
N SER A 133 10.29 0.10 -6.45
CA SER A 133 10.06 0.15 -7.90
C SER A 133 8.58 0.18 -8.23
N GLU A 134 8.26 0.64 -9.45
CA GLU A 134 6.86 0.72 -9.91
C GLU A 134 6.13 -0.63 -9.85
N TRP A 135 6.81 -1.75 -10.14
CA TRP A 135 6.22 -3.09 -10.08
C TRP A 135 5.92 -3.58 -8.65
N ASP A 136 6.54 -2.98 -7.59
CA ASP A 136 6.25 -3.32 -6.20
C ASP A 136 4.87 -2.79 -5.75
N THR A 137 4.31 -1.80 -6.46
CA THR A 137 3.13 -1.05 -5.99
C THR A 137 1.93 -1.12 -6.92
N ALA A 138 2.12 -1.20 -8.23
CA ALA A 138 1.04 -1.00 -9.20
C ALA A 138 -0.16 -1.95 -9.02
N ALA A 139 0.08 -3.24 -8.80
CA ALA A 139 -0.99 -4.21 -8.61
C ALA A 139 -1.77 -3.95 -7.32
N ALA A 140 -1.05 -3.73 -6.22
CA ALA A 140 -1.67 -3.47 -4.93
C ALA A 140 -2.35 -2.08 -4.88
N GLN A 141 -1.86 -1.08 -5.63
CA GLN A 141 -2.56 0.21 -5.79
C GLN A 141 -3.94 0.01 -6.42
N ALA A 142 -4.04 -0.79 -7.49
CA ALA A 142 -5.34 -1.08 -8.10
C ALA A 142 -6.30 -1.71 -7.07
N VAL A 143 -5.81 -2.63 -6.21
CA VAL A 143 -6.61 -3.24 -5.14
C VAL A 143 -7.04 -2.21 -4.11
N VAL A 144 -6.13 -1.37 -3.63
CA VAL A 144 -6.42 -0.31 -2.62
C VAL A 144 -7.46 0.67 -3.14
N GLU A 145 -7.28 1.16 -4.37
CA GLU A 145 -8.17 2.17 -4.94
C GLU A 145 -9.55 1.59 -5.27
N ALA A 146 -9.61 0.34 -5.75
CA ALA A 146 -10.88 -0.38 -5.93
C ALA A 146 -11.60 -0.66 -4.60
N ALA A 147 -10.85 -0.75 -3.50
CA ALA A 147 -11.40 -0.89 -2.14
C ALA A 147 -11.83 0.45 -1.50
N GLY A 148 -11.65 1.58 -2.19
CA GLY A 148 -12.02 2.91 -1.72
C GLY A 148 -10.91 3.72 -1.05
N GLY A 149 -9.67 3.19 -1.01
CA GLY A 149 -8.48 3.89 -0.52
C GLY A 149 -7.75 4.69 -1.60
N LYS A 150 -6.56 5.19 -1.27
CA LYS A 150 -5.68 5.91 -2.21
C LYS A 150 -4.22 5.57 -1.97
N VAL A 151 -3.42 5.60 -3.06
CA VAL A 151 -1.95 5.58 -3.00
C VAL A 151 -1.43 6.88 -3.58
N VAL A 152 -0.77 7.68 -2.74
CA VAL A 152 -0.40 9.06 -3.05
C VAL A 152 1.06 9.33 -2.67
N ASP A 153 1.72 10.22 -3.40
CA ASP A 153 3.05 10.72 -3.04
C ASP A 153 3.01 11.62 -1.78
N ILE A 154 4.16 12.16 -1.41
CA ILE A 154 4.26 13.05 -0.24
C ILE A 154 3.56 14.41 -0.44
N GLU A 155 3.20 14.77 -1.67
CA GLU A 155 2.37 15.93 -2.02
C GLU A 155 0.88 15.58 -2.13
N LEU A 156 0.50 14.35 -1.76
CA LEU A 156 -0.85 13.78 -1.84
C LEU A 156 -1.41 13.68 -3.26
N LYS A 157 -0.54 13.59 -4.26
CA LYS A 157 -0.90 13.31 -5.66
C LYS A 157 -0.88 11.80 -5.90
N ALA A 158 -1.84 11.28 -6.66
CA ALA A 158 -1.89 9.85 -6.98
C ALA A 158 -0.62 9.37 -7.70
N LEU A 159 -0.07 8.24 -7.31
CA LEU A 159 1.05 7.61 -8.01
C LEU A 159 0.66 7.28 -9.45
N ARG A 160 1.64 7.46 -10.35
CA ARG A 160 1.51 7.17 -11.78
C ARG A 160 2.68 6.32 -12.25
N TYR A 161 2.46 5.52 -13.28
CA TYR A 161 3.37 4.49 -13.76
C TYR A 161 3.83 4.80 -15.19
N ASN A 162 5.13 4.54 -15.45
CA ASN A 162 5.76 4.76 -16.75
C ASN A 162 5.56 6.20 -17.28
N THR A 163 5.67 7.17 -16.39
CA THR A 163 5.56 8.61 -16.71
C THR A 163 6.91 9.33 -16.63
N LYS A 164 7.98 8.62 -16.31
CA LYS A 164 9.36 9.11 -16.17
C LYS A 164 10.34 8.01 -16.57
N ASP A 165 11.59 8.37 -16.84
CA ASP A 165 12.65 7.41 -17.23
C ASP A 165 13.09 6.50 -16.10
N ASN A 166 12.98 6.98 -14.85
CA ASN A 166 13.31 6.20 -13.67
C ASN A 166 12.11 5.36 -13.23
N ILE A 167 12.33 4.07 -12.97
CA ILE A 167 11.33 3.12 -12.51
C ILE A 167 11.06 3.17 -10.99
N LEU A 168 11.82 3.99 -10.24
CA LEU A 168 11.60 4.13 -8.79
C LEU A 168 10.35 4.98 -8.52
N ASN A 169 9.56 4.55 -7.56
CA ASN A 169 8.47 5.36 -7.04
C ASN A 169 9.01 6.56 -6.24
N PRO A 170 8.32 7.69 -6.21
CA PRO A 170 8.53 8.67 -5.15
C PRO A 170 8.18 8.04 -3.79
N PHE A 171 8.55 8.66 -2.70
CA PHE A 171 8.01 8.31 -1.39
C PHE A 171 6.49 8.50 -1.39
N PHE A 172 5.76 7.60 -0.70
CA PHE A 172 4.31 7.58 -0.79
C PHE A 172 3.62 7.17 0.50
N TYR A 173 2.33 7.47 0.54
CA TYR A 173 1.40 7.01 1.56
C TYR A 173 0.32 6.14 0.93
N VAL A 174 -0.07 5.07 1.61
CA VAL A 174 -1.30 4.32 1.32
C VAL A 174 -2.31 4.68 2.39
N ILE A 175 -3.44 5.20 1.96
CA ILE A 175 -4.47 5.81 2.81
C ILE A 175 -5.74 4.96 2.70
N GLY A 176 -6.28 4.52 3.84
CA GLY A 176 -7.57 3.83 3.90
C GLY A 176 -8.73 4.82 3.78
N ASP A 177 -9.11 5.48 4.86
CA ASP A 177 -10.22 6.44 4.86
C ASP A 177 -9.88 7.72 4.09
N THR A 178 -10.48 7.90 2.92
CA THR A 178 -10.23 9.05 2.05
C THR A 178 -11.07 10.28 2.42
N GLU A 179 -12.01 10.17 3.37
CA GLU A 179 -12.81 11.29 3.87
C GLU A 179 -12.13 12.02 5.04
N PHE A 180 -11.12 11.38 5.66
CA PHE A 180 -10.32 12.04 6.69
C PHE A 180 -9.36 13.08 6.08
N ASP A 181 -9.17 14.21 6.76
CA ASP A 181 -8.23 15.26 6.34
C ASP A 181 -6.77 14.85 6.57
N TRP A 182 -6.26 13.99 5.72
CA TRP A 182 -4.86 13.58 5.75
C TRP A 182 -3.90 14.73 5.41
N ASN A 183 -4.33 15.72 4.63
CA ASN A 183 -3.49 16.88 4.31
C ASN A 183 -3.15 17.67 5.57
N GLY A 184 -4.10 17.90 6.45
CA GLY A 184 -3.89 18.58 7.73
C GLY A 184 -2.88 17.89 8.65
N VAL A 185 -2.63 16.59 8.45
CA VAL A 185 -1.70 15.78 9.25
C VAL A 185 -0.39 15.54 8.51
N LEU A 186 -0.44 14.98 7.30
CA LEU A 186 0.74 14.49 6.58
C LEU A 186 1.60 15.63 5.99
N SER A 187 1.04 16.79 5.68
CA SER A 187 1.80 17.96 5.24
C SER A 187 2.83 18.47 6.28
N ARG A 188 2.70 18.05 7.54
CA ARG A 188 3.64 18.37 8.62
C ARG A 188 4.79 17.39 8.75
N VAL A 189 4.78 16.30 7.98
CA VAL A 189 5.87 15.33 7.97
C VAL A 189 7.02 15.89 7.16
N VAL A 190 8.14 16.16 7.82
CA VAL A 190 9.37 16.54 7.13
C VAL A 190 10.09 15.26 6.72
N VAL A 191 10.10 15.01 5.42
CA VAL A 191 10.83 13.89 4.84
C VAL A 191 12.22 14.40 4.46
N PRO A 192 13.31 13.79 4.96
CA PRO A 192 14.66 14.14 4.53
C PRO A 192 14.79 14.01 3.01
N PRO A 193 15.58 14.86 2.33
CA PRO A 193 15.87 14.69 0.91
C PRO A 193 16.53 13.33 0.66
N GLU A 194 16.23 12.75 -0.51
CA GLU A 194 16.82 11.50 -1.02
C GLU A 194 18.32 11.60 -1.26
#